data_e3df48e0065e51e30010f86a85a75497
#
_entry.id   e3df48e0065e51e30010f86a85a75497
#
_cell.length_a   1.000
_cell.length_b   1.000
_cell.length_c   1.000
_cell.angle_alpha   90.00
_cell.angle_beta   90.00
_cell.angle_gamma   90.00
#
_symmetry.space_group_name_H-M   'P 1'
#
loop_
_entity.id
_entity.type
_entity.pdbx_description
1 polymer ?
#
loop_
_entity_poly.entity_id
_entity_poly.type
_entity_poly.pdbx_seq_one_letter_code
_entity_poly.pdbx_strand_id
1 'polypeptide(L)'
;MVLPAIALAALVAVLVLAPLRTRAATAAPDRRDDLEAAKEAKYREIKDAELDFRMGKLSEEDWRALDAELRAQAIAILRELDRL
;
A
#
# COMPACT_ATOMS: atom_id res chain seq x y z
N MET A 1 -3.34 8.90 40.07
CA MET A 1 -4.42 8.34 39.28
C MET A 1 -4.21 8.44 37.78
N VAL A 2 -3.29 9.29 37.33
CA VAL A 2 -2.97 9.42 35.91
C VAL A 2 -2.00 8.32 35.45
N LEU A 3 -1.17 7.81 36.38
CA LEU A 3 -0.15 6.79 36.11
C LEU A 3 -0.70 5.46 35.57
N PRO A 4 -1.79 4.87 36.10
CA PRO A 4 -2.31 3.61 35.53
C PRO A 4 -2.91 3.78 34.15
N ALA A 5 -3.47 4.95 33.82
CA ALA A 5 -4.01 5.21 32.49
C ALA A 5 -2.89 5.33 31.46
N ILE A 6 -1.78 5.95 31.82
CA ILE A 6 -0.60 6.07 30.95
C ILE A 6 0.03 4.70 30.73
N ALA A 7 0.12 3.89 31.78
CA ALA A 7 0.66 2.54 31.69
C ALA A 7 -0.20 1.67 30.77
N LEU A 8 -1.51 1.79 30.85
CA LEU A 8 -2.43 1.05 30.00
C LEU A 8 -2.29 1.47 28.53
N ALA A 9 -2.19 2.77 28.28
CA ALA A 9 -2.01 3.30 26.93
C ALA A 9 -0.69 2.84 26.33
N ALA A 10 0.38 2.81 27.12
CA ALA A 10 1.68 2.31 26.66
C ALA A 10 1.62 0.83 26.34
N LEU A 11 0.90 0.03 27.14
CA LEU A 11 0.73 -1.40 26.88
C LEU A 11 -0.04 -1.65 25.59
N VAL A 12 -1.11 -0.90 25.35
CA VAL A 12 -1.89 -1.00 24.11
C VAL A 12 -1.02 -0.61 22.90
N ALA A 13 -0.23 0.44 23.03
CA ALA A 13 0.68 0.85 21.95
C ALA A 13 1.71 -0.23 21.63
N VAL A 14 2.26 -0.89 22.63
CA VAL A 14 3.20 -2.00 22.43
C VAL A 14 2.51 -3.17 21.76
N LEU A 15 1.29 -3.51 22.15
CA LEU A 15 0.54 -4.60 21.53
C LEU A 15 0.19 -4.32 20.09
N VAL A 16 -0.11 -3.06 19.74
CA VAL A 16 -0.43 -2.67 18.36
C VAL A 16 0.83 -2.64 17.49
N LEU A 17 1.95 -2.16 18.03
CA LEU A 17 3.21 -2.05 17.30
C LEU A 17 3.98 -3.36 17.20
N ALA A 18 3.85 -4.25 18.20
CA ALA A 18 4.56 -5.52 18.20
C ALA A 18 4.26 -6.41 16.98
N PRO A 19 3.00 -6.57 16.54
CA PRO A 19 2.71 -7.32 15.30
C PRO A 19 3.34 -6.70 14.06
N LEU A 20 3.43 -5.38 14.00
CA LEU A 20 4.07 -4.68 12.88
C LEU A 20 5.58 -4.94 12.88
N ARG A 21 6.21 -4.95 14.06
CA ARG A 21 7.64 -5.27 14.18
C ARG A 21 7.93 -6.72 13.81
N THR A 22 7.09 -7.63 14.26
CA THR A 22 7.21 -9.05 13.91
C THR A 22 7.07 -9.25 12.40
N ARG A 23 6.11 -8.57 11.80
CA ARG A 23 5.93 -8.59 10.36
C ARG A 23 7.15 -8.03 9.63
N ALA A 24 7.69 -6.90 10.10
CA ALA A 24 8.88 -6.31 9.50
C ALA A 24 10.10 -7.23 9.64
N ALA A 25 10.24 -7.91 10.76
CA ALA A 25 11.35 -8.84 11.01
C ALA A 25 11.24 -10.09 10.12
N THR A 26 10.02 -10.57 9.84
CA THR A 26 9.78 -11.74 8.98
C THR A 26 9.63 -11.37 7.52
N ALA A 27 9.44 -10.08 7.20
CA ALA A 27 9.18 -9.61 5.83
C ALA A 27 10.43 -9.58 4.95
N ALA A 28 11.64 -9.66 5.52
CA ALA A 28 12.87 -9.60 4.73
C ALA A 28 12.94 -10.71 3.66
N PRO A 29 12.59 -11.99 3.94
CA PRO A 29 12.54 -13.01 2.89
C PRO A 29 11.31 -12.91 1.99
N ASP A 30 10.27 -12.17 2.41
CA ASP A 30 8.99 -12.04 1.69
C ASP A 30 8.85 -10.70 0.96
N ARG A 31 9.93 -9.97 0.79
CA ARG A 31 9.91 -8.68 0.09
C ARG A 31 9.37 -8.83 -1.33
N ARG A 32 9.71 -9.90 -2.01
CA ARG A 32 9.19 -10.20 -3.33
C ARG A 32 7.67 -10.36 -3.30
N ASP A 33 7.15 -11.09 -2.33
CA ASP A 33 5.70 -11.29 -2.19
C ASP A 33 4.97 -9.98 -1.91
N ASP A 34 5.54 -9.12 -1.08
CA ASP A 34 4.97 -7.79 -0.81
C ASP A 34 4.94 -6.93 -2.08
N LEU A 35 6.00 -6.95 -2.87
CA LEU A 35 6.07 -6.22 -4.13
C LEU A 35 5.09 -6.79 -5.17
N GLU A 36 4.95 -8.11 -5.23
CA GLU A 36 3.96 -8.75 -6.11
C GLU A 36 2.55 -8.35 -5.73
N ALA A 37 2.22 -8.31 -4.44
CA ALA A 37 0.93 -7.87 -3.95
C ALA A 37 0.68 -6.39 -4.27
N ALA A 38 1.69 -5.55 -4.10
CA ALA A 38 1.62 -4.13 -4.43
C ALA A 38 1.38 -3.92 -5.94
N LYS A 39 2.05 -4.71 -6.78
CA LYS A 39 1.88 -4.70 -8.23
C LYS A 39 0.42 -5.02 -8.60
N GLU A 40 -0.11 -6.09 -8.03
CA GLU A 40 -1.49 -6.52 -8.28
C GLU A 40 -2.50 -5.45 -7.83
N ALA A 41 -2.24 -4.81 -6.68
CA ALA A 41 -3.08 -3.73 -6.19
C ALA A 41 -3.08 -2.54 -7.16
N LYS A 42 -1.92 -2.18 -7.72
CA LYS A 42 -1.83 -1.08 -8.71
C LYS A 42 -2.58 -1.42 -9.98
N TYR A 43 -2.49 -2.64 -10.46
CA TYR A 43 -3.23 -3.07 -11.65
C TYR A 43 -4.73 -2.98 -11.43
N ARG A 44 -5.22 -3.32 -10.24
CA ARG A 44 -6.64 -3.16 -9.91
C ARG A 44 -7.05 -1.69 -9.86
N GLU A 45 -6.22 -0.82 -9.29
CA GLU A 45 -6.47 0.62 -9.25
C GLU A 45 -6.55 1.20 -10.67
N ILE A 46 -5.68 0.78 -11.58
CA ILE A 46 -5.70 1.19 -12.98
C ILE A 46 -7.02 0.77 -13.65
N LYS A 47 -7.43 -0.47 -13.43
CA LYS A 47 -8.70 -0.99 -13.95
C LYS A 47 -9.89 -0.23 -13.40
N ASP A 48 -9.90 0.04 -12.10
CA ASP A 48 -10.97 0.76 -11.43
C ASP A 48 -11.07 2.20 -11.96
N ALA A 49 -9.95 2.86 -12.18
CA ALA A 49 -9.92 4.20 -12.75
C ALA A 49 -10.48 4.22 -14.19
N GLU A 50 -10.11 3.21 -14.99
CA GLU A 50 -10.63 3.07 -16.35
C GLU A 50 -12.14 2.85 -16.34
N LEU A 51 -12.63 2.02 -15.43
CA LEU A 51 -14.05 1.77 -15.29
C LEU A 51 -14.80 3.02 -14.86
N ASP A 52 -14.26 3.77 -13.90
CA ASP A 52 -14.84 5.03 -13.45
C ASP A 52 -14.91 6.06 -14.60
N PHE A 53 -13.90 6.10 -15.43
CA PHE A 53 -13.90 6.94 -16.62
C PHE A 53 -15.01 6.53 -17.60
N ARG A 54 -15.14 5.22 -17.86
CA ARG A 54 -16.18 4.71 -18.76
C ARG A 54 -17.58 4.96 -18.25
N MET A 55 -17.75 4.96 -16.93
CA MET A 55 -19.04 5.24 -16.30
C MET A 55 -19.33 6.74 -16.14
N GLY A 56 -18.44 7.60 -16.58
CA GLY A 56 -18.62 9.03 -16.50
C GLY A 56 -18.35 9.65 -15.13
N LYS A 57 -17.72 8.92 -14.22
CA LYS A 57 -17.37 9.40 -12.88
C LYS A 57 -16.10 10.24 -12.88
N LEU A 58 -15.25 10.09 -13.88
CA LEU A 58 -14.02 10.86 -14.06
C LEU A 58 -14.06 11.56 -15.41
N SER A 59 -13.57 12.81 -15.46
CA SER A 59 -13.33 13.48 -16.72
C SER A 59 -12.16 12.83 -17.46
N GLU A 60 -12.06 13.03 -18.76
CA GLU A 60 -10.95 12.51 -19.55
C GLU A 60 -9.60 13.04 -19.05
N GLU A 61 -9.54 14.32 -18.72
CA GLU A 61 -8.34 14.95 -18.19
C GLU A 61 -7.91 14.34 -16.84
N ASP A 62 -8.86 14.18 -15.93
CA ASP A 62 -8.61 13.59 -14.61
C ASP A 62 -8.19 12.13 -14.74
N TRP A 63 -8.86 11.39 -15.63
CA TRP A 63 -8.51 9.98 -15.88
C TRP A 63 -7.08 9.86 -16.43
N ARG A 64 -6.70 10.70 -17.40
CA ARG A 64 -5.34 10.65 -17.96
C ARG A 64 -4.28 10.92 -16.90
N ALA A 65 -4.50 11.92 -16.04
CA ALA A 65 -3.56 12.23 -14.97
C ALA A 65 -3.45 11.08 -13.97
N LEU A 66 -4.57 10.52 -13.57
CA LEU A 66 -4.60 9.38 -12.62
C LEU A 66 -3.96 8.14 -13.24
N ASP A 67 -4.27 7.83 -14.50
CA ASP A 67 -3.70 6.68 -15.20
C ASP A 67 -2.18 6.80 -15.31
N ALA A 68 -1.67 7.96 -15.68
CA ALA A 68 -0.22 8.20 -15.77
C ALA A 68 0.46 8.01 -14.41
N GLU A 69 -0.15 8.51 -13.33
CA GLU A 69 0.38 8.38 -11.97
C GLU A 69 0.41 6.91 -11.53
N LEU A 70 -0.69 6.20 -11.73
CA LEU A 70 -0.78 4.78 -11.35
C LEU A 70 0.19 3.91 -12.13
N ARG A 71 0.35 4.18 -13.44
CA ARG A 71 1.31 3.45 -14.27
C ARG A 71 2.75 3.72 -13.84
N ALA A 72 3.08 4.97 -13.48
CA ALA A 72 4.41 5.30 -12.97
C ALA A 72 4.71 4.54 -11.67
N GLN A 73 3.73 4.44 -10.78
CA GLN A 73 3.87 3.67 -9.55
C GLN A 73 4.05 2.17 -9.83
N ALA A 74 3.30 1.62 -10.76
CA ALA A 74 3.44 0.22 -11.17
C ALA A 74 4.83 -0.07 -11.75
N ILE A 75 5.35 0.82 -12.59
CA ILE A 75 6.70 0.69 -13.16
C ILE A 75 7.76 0.72 -12.07
N ALA A 76 7.61 1.59 -11.08
CA ALA A 76 8.55 1.65 -9.95
C ALA A 76 8.57 0.31 -9.19
N ILE A 77 7.40 -0.30 -8.96
CA ILE A 77 7.31 -1.62 -8.32
C ILE A 77 7.99 -2.69 -9.17
N LEU A 78 7.76 -2.70 -10.49
CA LEU A 78 8.39 -3.64 -11.40
C LEU A 78 9.91 -3.51 -11.39
N ARG A 79 10.43 -2.29 -11.32
CA ARG A 79 11.88 -2.07 -11.21
C ARG A 79 12.45 -2.63 -9.92
N GLU A 80 11.73 -2.47 -8.82
CA GLU A 80 12.14 -3.07 -7.54
C GLU A 80 12.14 -4.60 -7.61
N LEU A 81 11.14 -5.20 -8.26
CA LEU A 81 11.10 -6.64 -8.48
C LEU A 81 12.28 -7.13 -9.33
N ASP A 82 12.65 -6.38 -10.36
CA ASP A 82 13.78 -6.74 -11.22
C ASP A 82 15.12 -6.72 -10.49
N ARG A 83 15.22 -5.93 -9.41
CA ARG A 83 16.44 -5.87 -8.59
C ARG A 83 16.58 -7.05 -7.64
N LEU A 84 15.52 -7.78 -7.42
CA LEU A 84 15.55 -8.96 -6.58
C LEU A 84 15.92 -10.19 -7.42
#